data_59430af0e81611cab658feb1f4b3c01b
#
_entry.id   59430af0e81611cab658feb1f4b3c01b
#
_cell.length_a   1.000
_cell.length_b   1.000
_cell.length_c   1.000
_cell.angle_alpha   90.00
_cell.angle_beta   90.00
_cell.angle_gamma   90.00
#
_symmetry.space_group_name_H-M   'P 1'
#
loop_
_entity.id
_entity.type
_entity.pdbx_description
1 polymer ?
#
loop_
_entity_poly.entity_id
_entity_poly.type
_entity_poly.pdbx_seq_one_letter_code
_entity_poly.pdbx_strand_id
1 'polypeptide(L)'
;MSKPRKIAFFGSDEIALPAINSILGFPEIWEICAVLTQPDQRSGRGRKLQPNPIKQWALESNTPVRDPQKPTIEEVNWLKDLGVELVLIMAYGHILEEELLDVAPFGSFNLHASLLPKYRGASPIETAIAMGEEKTGVTLMKVVPEMDAGPILDAEVIFIESSDTGSRLRGKIAQACVPLLKRALSRIFTGDTPCRPQVEEEATYCRKLSKLDGQLNFFLPANELANRTRAFSAWPGSYFFYDDVLLKVGKMSVLSCGDLLPGQRDSEKAKSLIIGTTKGAIEVLEIQKPGGKMLSISEFLRGFDLPREVVFPSPTVLGSLIRKEK
;
A
#
# COMPACT_ATOMS: atom_id res chain seq x y z
N MET A 1 -30.89 9.25 25.61
CA MET A 1 -29.71 8.64 24.94
C MET A 1 -28.63 9.71 24.82
N SER A 2 -27.37 9.41 25.11
CA SER A 2 -26.26 10.32 24.86
C SER A 2 -26.15 10.59 23.35
N LYS A 3 -25.71 11.80 22.97
CA LYS A 3 -25.44 12.09 21.55
C LYS A 3 -24.29 11.20 21.07
N PRO A 4 -24.29 10.78 19.78
CA PRO A 4 -23.18 10.03 19.23
C PRO A 4 -21.89 10.85 19.29
N ARG A 5 -20.76 10.16 19.47
CA ARG A 5 -19.41 10.74 19.48
C ARG A 5 -18.99 11.15 18.08
N LYS A 6 -18.47 12.35 17.94
CA LYS A 6 -18.15 12.99 16.68
C LYS A 6 -16.70 12.69 16.23
N ILE A 7 -16.58 12.00 15.11
CA ILE A 7 -15.30 11.59 14.52
C ILE A 7 -15.11 12.32 13.20
N ALA A 8 -13.94 12.95 13.01
CA ALA A 8 -13.48 13.38 11.70
C ALA A 8 -12.64 12.27 11.07
N PHE A 9 -12.84 11.99 9.78
CA PHE A 9 -12.07 11.00 9.06
C PHE A 9 -11.19 11.67 7.99
N PHE A 10 -9.87 11.35 8.01
CA PHE A 10 -8.92 11.86 7.01
C PHE A 10 -8.42 10.71 6.17
N GLY A 11 -8.71 10.74 4.87
CA GLY A 11 -8.33 9.67 3.96
C GLY A 11 -8.62 9.98 2.50
N SER A 12 -8.02 9.23 1.58
CA SER A 12 -8.18 9.47 0.13
C SER A 12 -8.30 8.17 -0.67
N ASP A 13 -8.07 7.02 -0.05
CA ASP A 13 -7.93 5.73 -0.70
C ASP A 13 -9.02 4.75 -0.25
N GLU A 14 -9.50 3.92 -1.17
CA GLU A 14 -10.55 2.92 -0.92
C GLU A 14 -10.25 1.93 0.21
N ILE A 15 -8.97 1.73 0.54
CA ILE A 15 -8.55 0.88 1.67
C ILE A 15 -9.20 1.30 3.00
N ALA A 16 -9.60 2.56 3.12
CA ALA A 16 -10.21 3.11 4.32
C ALA A 16 -11.74 2.85 4.42
N LEU A 17 -12.41 2.46 3.33
CA LEU A 17 -13.86 2.28 3.32
C LEU A 17 -14.38 1.25 4.33
N PRO A 18 -13.75 0.07 4.55
CA PRO A 18 -14.19 -0.85 5.59
C PRO A 18 -14.09 -0.27 7.01
N ALA A 19 -13.07 0.56 7.29
CA ALA A 19 -12.94 1.27 8.57
C ALA A 19 -14.12 2.24 8.77
N ILE A 20 -14.42 3.07 7.77
CA ILE A 20 -15.55 3.98 7.75
C ILE A 20 -16.86 3.24 7.99
N ASN A 21 -17.13 2.18 7.20
CA ASN A 21 -18.36 1.40 7.31
C ASN A 21 -18.51 0.73 8.69
N SER A 22 -17.40 0.36 9.34
CA SER A 22 -17.45 -0.20 10.68
C SER A 22 -17.89 0.80 11.75
N ILE A 23 -17.58 2.08 11.58
CA ILE A 23 -18.02 3.18 12.45
C ILE A 23 -19.52 3.41 12.23
N LEU A 24 -19.95 3.50 10.99
CA LEU A 24 -21.36 3.70 10.62
C LEU A 24 -22.30 2.55 11.02
N GLY A 25 -21.75 1.36 11.28
CA GLY A 25 -22.48 0.24 11.83
C GLY A 25 -23.09 0.47 13.25
N PHE A 26 -22.70 1.57 13.92
CA PHE A 26 -23.13 1.94 15.26
C PHE A 26 -23.53 3.42 15.35
N PRO A 27 -24.50 3.88 14.54
CA PRO A 27 -24.82 5.31 14.40
C PRO A 27 -25.35 5.97 15.69
N GLU A 28 -25.83 5.21 16.63
CA GLU A 28 -26.25 5.65 17.95
C GLU A 28 -25.07 5.97 18.88
N ILE A 29 -23.87 5.49 18.55
CA ILE A 29 -22.65 5.65 19.35
C ILE A 29 -21.63 6.56 18.64
N TRP A 30 -21.48 6.39 17.32
CA TRP A 30 -20.45 7.05 16.51
C TRP A 30 -21.06 7.81 15.33
N GLU A 31 -20.54 8.98 15.06
CA GLU A 31 -20.90 9.79 13.89
C GLU A 31 -19.62 10.24 13.17
N ILE A 32 -19.51 9.98 11.87
CA ILE A 32 -18.49 10.66 11.03
C ILE A 32 -19.08 12.00 10.62
N CYS A 33 -18.72 13.06 11.32
CA CYS A 33 -19.28 14.40 11.14
C CYS A 33 -18.47 15.27 10.16
N ALA A 34 -17.27 14.85 9.78
CA ALA A 34 -16.41 15.57 8.85
C ALA A 34 -15.45 14.63 8.11
N VAL A 35 -15.12 14.98 6.87
CA VAL A 35 -14.10 14.31 6.07
C VAL A 35 -13.09 15.33 5.55
N LEU A 36 -11.79 15.06 5.75
CA LEU A 36 -10.72 15.70 4.99
C LEU A 36 -10.12 14.68 4.02
N THR A 37 -9.98 15.08 2.75
CA THR A 37 -9.46 14.24 1.70
C THR A 37 -8.53 15.01 0.76
N GLN A 38 -7.87 14.31 -0.16
CA GLN A 38 -7.08 14.97 -1.19
C GLN A 38 -7.96 15.56 -2.30
N PRO A 39 -7.50 16.63 -2.97
CA PRO A 39 -8.19 17.20 -4.11
C PRO A 39 -8.43 16.20 -5.24
N ASP A 40 -9.42 16.49 -6.05
CA ASP A 40 -9.73 15.73 -7.27
C ASP A 40 -8.49 15.62 -8.16
N GLN A 41 -8.24 14.43 -8.68
CA GLN A 41 -7.11 14.16 -9.57
C GLN A 41 -7.59 13.70 -10.93
N ARG A 42 -6.77 13.99 -11.95
CA ARG A 42 -7.03 13.50 -13.31
C ARG A 42 -6.75 12.00 -13.39
N SER A 43 -7.79 11.20 -13.61
CA SER A 43 -7.68 9.74 -13.67
C SER A 43 -8.44 9.13 -14.85
N GLY A 44 -8.17 7.87 -15.13
CA GLY A 44 -8.85 7.08 -16.16
C GLY A 44 -8.53 7.48 -17.61
N ARG A 45 -9.23 6.82 -18.57
CA ARG A 45 -9.16 7.16 -20.00
C ARG A 45 -9.79 8.54 -20.23
N GLY A 46 -9.01 9.46 -20.79
CA GLY A 46 -9.44 10.85 -21.02
C GLY A 46 -9.04 11.84 -19.93
N ARG A 47 -8.37 11.40 -18.87
CA ARG A 47 -7.80 12.25 -17.79
C ARG A 47 -8.78 13.30 -17.26
N LYS A 48 -10.02 12.90 -17.01
CA LYS A 48 -11.03 13.76 -16.37
C LYS A 48 -10.73 13.88 -14.89
N LEU A 49 -11.01 15.05 -14.30
CA LEU A 49 -11.00 15.23 -12.85
C LEU A 49 -12.06 14.32 -12.24
N GLN A 50 -11.66 13.53 -11.25
CA GLN A 50 -12.55 12.61 -10.56
C GLN A 50 -12.28 12.69 -9.06
N PRO A 51 -13.32 12.63 -8.21
CA PRO A 51 -13.17 12.51 -6.79
C PRO A 51 -12.49 11.19 -6.46
N ASN A 52 -11.68 11.20 -5.40
CA ASN A 52 -11.16 9.97 -4.84
C ASN A 52 -12.29 9.19 -4.12
N PRO A 53 -12.11 7.90 -3.81
CA PRO A 53 -13.16 7.06 -3.22
C PRO A 53 -13.74 7.60 -1.91
N ILE A 54 -12.95 8.26 -1.08
CA ILE A 54 -13.42 8.82 0.20
C ILE A 54 -14.26 10.08 -0.02
N LYS A 55 -13.86 10.95 -0.96
CA LYS A 55 -14.68 12.11 -1.33
C LYS A 55 -16.01 11.67 -1.94
N GLN A 56 -15.97 10.68 -2.82
CA GLN A 56 -17.18 10.13 -3.43
C GLN A 56 -18.13 9.60 -2.35
N TRP A 57 -17.62 8.77 -1.43
CA TRP A 57 -18.39 8.26 -0.31
C TRP A 57 -19.01 9.40 0.54
N ALA A 58 -18.22 10.43 0.88
CA ALA A 58 -18.70 11.55 1.69
C ALA A 58 -19.84 12.34 1.01
N LEU A 59 -19.73 12.55 -0.31
CA LEU A 59 -20.78 13.19 -1.10
C LEU A 59 -22.06 12.34 -1.16
N GLU A 60 -21.94 11.03 -1.36
CA GLU A 60 -23.07 10.09 -1.41
C GLU A 60 -23.79 9.96 -0.06
N SER A 61 -23.05 10.04 1.05
CA SER A 61 -23.58 9.99 2.41
C SER A 61 -24.03 11.35 2.97
N ASN A 62 -23.89 12.44 2.20
CA ASN A 62 -24.10 13.81 2.65
C ASN A 62 -23.24 14.18 3.87
N THR A 63 -22.07 13.56 4.04
CA THR A 63 -21.12 13.92 5.10
C THR A 63 -20.33 15.18 4.69
N PRO A 64 -20.19 16.19 5.56
CA PRO A 64 -19.38 17.37 5.28
C PRO A 64 -17.96 17.00 4.87
N VAL A 65 -17.50 17.48 3.71
CA VAL A 65 -16.19 17.14 3.16
C VAL A 65 -15.44 18.37 2.67
N ARG A 66 -14.12 18.41 2.93
CA ARG A 66 -13.19 19.39 2.36
C ARG A 66 -11.99 18.66 1.76
N ASP A 67 -11.44 19.21 0.67
CA ASP A 67 -10.32 18.64 -0.07
C ASP A 67 -9.27 19.72 -0.41
N PRO A 68 -8.69 20.40 0.58
CA PRO A 68 -7.70 21.44 0.35
C PRO A 68 -6.40 20.85 -0.23
N GLN A 69 -5.67 21.65 -1.02
CA GLN A 69 -4.31 21.29 -1.48
C GLN A 69 -3.34 21.10 -0.30
N LYS A 70 -3.49 21.89 0.72
CA LYS A 70 -2.84 21.78 2.02
C LYS A 70 -3.83 22.27 3.08
N PRO A 71 -4.12 21.47 4.12
CA PRO A 71 -4.94 21.94 5.24
C PRO A 71 -4.31 23.16 5.93
N THR A 72 -5.18 24.08 6.37
CA THR A 72 -4.79 25.33 7.02
C THR A 72 -5.58 25.54 8.31
N ILE A 73 -5.43 26.69 8.94
CA ILE A 73 -6.23 27.11 10.10
C ILE A 73 -7.75 27.13 9.79
N GLU A 74 -8.13 27.26 8.52
CA GLU A 74 -9.54 27.22 8.12
C GLU A 74 -10.16 25.85 8.36
N GLU A 75 -9.41 24.77 8.08
CA GLU A 75 -9.84 23.39 8.35
C GLU A 75 -9.87 23.13 9.86
N VAL A 76 -8.92 23.66 10.61
CA VAL A 76 -8.90 23.54 12.08
C VAL A 76 -10.16 24.20 12.68
N ASN A 77 -10.50 25.43 12.27
CA ASN A 77 -11.68 26.13 12.75
C ASN A 77 -12.97 25.40 12.34
N TRP A 78 -13.05 24.93 11.10
CA TRP A 78 -14.18 24.16 10.62
C TRP A 78 -14.44 22.88 11.43
N LEU A 79 -13.38 22.13 11.77
CA LEU A 79 -13.50 20.93 12.60
C LEU A 79 -13.93 21.25 14.03
N LYS A 80 -13.42 22.36 14.60
CA LYS A 80 -13.85 22.86 15.92
C LYS A 80 -15.34 23.26 15.92
N ASP A 81 -15.80 23.96 14.89
CA ASP A 81 -17.21 24.40 14.77
C ASP A 81 -18.15 23.19 14.64
N LEU A 82 -17.71 22.11 14.00
CA LEU A 82 -18.45 20.86 13.94
C LEU A 82 -18.43 20.08 15.26
N GLY A 83 -17.58 20.47 16.21
CA GLY A 83 -17.41 19.81 17.50
C GLY A 83 -16.77 18.44 17.40
N VAL A 84 -15.76 18.28 16.54
CA VAL A 84 -15.01 17.04 16.39
C VAL A 84 -14.35 16.63 17.70
N GLU A 85 -14.51 15.38 18.11
CA GLU A 85 -13.96 14.85 19.36
C GLU A 85 -12.74 13.95 19.13
N LEU A 86 -12.66 13.30 17.96
CA LEU A 86 -11.58 12.38 17.57
C LEU A 86 -11.27 12.55 16.09
N VAL A 87 -9.98 12.48 15.71
CA VAL A 87 -9.56 12.36 14.31
C VAL A 87 -9.04 10.96 14.05
N LEU A 88 -9.60 10.29 13.04
CA LEU A 88 -9.10 9.04 12.50
C LEU A 88 -8.52 9.26 11.12
N ILE A 89 -7.33 8.71 10.89
CA ILE A 89 -6.58 8.90 9.65
C ILE A 89 -6.28 7.52 9.04
N MET A 90 -6.45 7.39 7.72
CA MET A 90 -5.95 6.26 6.95
C MET A 90 -5.70 6.66 5.50
N ALA A 91 -4.47 6.47 5.03
CA ALA A 91 -4.07 6.75 3.64
C ALA A 91 -4.48 8.16 3.15
N TYR A 92 -4.23 9.18 3.98
CA TYR A 92 -4.56 10.57 3.66
C TYR A 92 -3.53 11.22 2.73
N GLY A 93 -2.24 10.96 2.97
CA GLY A 93 -1.16 11.39 2.09
C GLY A 93 -0.70 12.84 2.22
N HIS A 94 -1.18 13.58 3.23
CA HIS A 94 -0.64 14.89 3.63
C HIS A 94 0.09 14.78 4.97
N ILE A 95 1.14 15.57 5.12
CA ILE A 95 1.74 15.85 6.44
C ILE A 95 0.83 16.82 7.15
N LEU A 96 0.49 16.50 8.40
CA LEU A 96 -0.40 17.30 9.24
C LEU A 96 0.43 18.19 10.17
N GLU A 97 0.07 19.46 10.25
CA GLU A 97 0.64 20.41 11.19
C GLU A 97 0.05 20.19 12.59
N GLU A 98 0.78 20.61 13.62
CA GLU A 98 0.45 20.34 15.03
C GLU A 98 -0.95 20.85 15.41
N GLU A 99 -1.35 22.03 14.92
CA GLU A 99 -2.66 22.61 15.19
C GLU A 99 -3.82 21.73 14.69
N LEU A 100 -3.60 20.98 13.62
CA LEU A 100 -4.58 20.04 13.07
C LEU A 100 -4.57 18.71 13.82
N LEU A 101 -3.42 18.30 14.34
CA LEU A 101 -3.30 17.08 15.15
C LEU A 101 -4.00 17.24 16.51
N ASP A 102 -3.97 18.45 17.08
CA ASP A 102 -4.52 18.78 18.40
C ASP A 102 -5.96 19.36 18.34
N VAL A 103 -6.61 19.30 17.16
CA VAL A 103 -7.95 19.87 16.97
C VAL A 103 -9.02 19.16 17.79
N ALA A 104 -8.84 17.88 18.10
CA ALA A 104 -9.81 17.04 18.79
C ALA A 104 -9.36 16.65 20.20
N PRO A 105 -10.25 16.73 21.21
CA PRO A 105 -9.89 16.46 22.62
C PRO A 105 -9.41 15.03 22.88
N PHE A 106 -9.85 14.03 22.09
CA PHE A 106 -9.35 12.67 22.19
C PHE A 106 -8.14 12.39 21.28
N GLY A 107 -7.65 13.44 20.58
CA GLY A 107 -6.45 13.40 19.73
C GLY A 107 -6.68 12.84 18.35
N SER A 108 -5.56 12.60 17.67
CA SER A 108 -5.52 12.09 16.29
C SER A 108 -4.84 10.72 16.25
N PHE A 109 -5.48 9.75 15.61
CA PHE A 109 -4.96 8.39 15.46
C PHE A 109 -4.91 7.97 14.00
N ASN A 110 -3.84 7.24 13.63
CA ASN A 110 -3.64 6.74 12.28
C ASN A 110 -3.68 5.20 12.24
N LEU A 111 -4.40 4.67 11.25
CA LEU A 111 -4.38 3.26 10.86
C LEU A 111 -3.26 3.05 9.86
N HIS A 112 -2.08 2.67 10.34
CA HIS A 112 -0.91 2.41 9.51
C HIS A 112 -0.86 0.97 9.04
N ALA A 113 -0.62 0.74 7.74
CA ALA A 113 -0.74 -0.56 7.09
C ALA A 113 0.51 -1.46 7.27
N SER A 114 1.09 -1.49 8.46
CA SER A 114 2.16 -2.40 8.89
C SER A 114 2.06 -2.73 10.37
N LEU A 115 2.90 -3.67 10.83
CA LEU A 115 3.19 -3.88 12.25
C LEU A 115 4.34 -2.96 12.66
N LEU A 116 4.00 -1.76 13.14
CA LEU A 116 5.00 -0.79 13.62
C LEU A 116 5.83 -1.39 14.79
N PRO A 117 7.14 -1.05 14.87
CA PRO A 117 7.83 0.04 14.19
C PRO A 117 8.37 -0.29 12.79
N LYS A 118 8.12 -1.50 12.26
CA LYS A 118 8.56 -1.86 10.91
C LYS A 118 7.73 -1.16 9.84
N TYR A 119 8.41 -0.76 8.74
CA TYR A 119 7.78 -0.20 7.54
C TYR A 119 7.00 1.09 7.79
N ARG A 120 7.54 2.03 8.57
CA ARG A 120 7.06 3.42 8.59
C ARG A 120 7.13 3.99 7.17
N GLY A 121 6.23 4.88 6.79
CA GLY A 121 6.26 5.58 5.49
C GLY A 121 5.24 5.12 4.47
N ALA A 122 5.57 5.27 3.18
CA ALA A 122 4.56 5.42 2.14
C ALA A 122 4.03 4.11 1.50
N SER A 123 4.77 3.01 1.55
CA SER A 123 4.41 1.78 0.81
C SER A 123 4.61 0.50 1.64
N PRO A 124 4.05 0.42 2.86
CA PRO A 124 4.29 -0.70 3.78
C PRO A 124 3.76 -2.04 3.24
N ILE A 125 2.62 -2.04 2.56
CA ILE A 125 1.93 -3.25 2.06
C ILE A 125 2.78 -3.96 1.02
N GLU A 126 3.15 -3.23 -0.03
CA GLU A 126 3.94 -3.76 -1.14
C GLU A 126 5.35 -4.11 -0.67
N THR A 127 5.91 -3.31 0.23
CA THR A 127 7.25 -3.56 0.77
C THR A 127 7.29 -4.84 1.61
N ALA A 128 6.31 -5.10 2.45
CA ALA A 128 6.25 -6.34 3.24
C ALA A 128 6.25 -7.60 2.35
N ILE A 129 5.45 -7.60 1.28
CA ILE A 129 5.45 -8.71 0.31
C ILE A 129 6.80 -8.82 -0.42
N ALA A 130 7.33 -7.70 -0.92
CA ALA A 130 8.56 -7.69 -1.71
C ALA A 130 9.76 -8.18 -0.89
N MET A 131 9.77 -7.92 0.42
CA MET A 131 10.79 -8.38 1.36
C MET A 131 10.58 -9.83 1.81
N GLY A 132 9.47 -10.48 1.44
CA GLY A 132 9.19 -11.86 1.79
C GLY A 132 8.77 -12.06 3.24
N GLU A 133 8.17 -11.04 3.87
CA GLU A 133 7.63 -11.19 5.23
C GLU A 133 6.51 -12.24 5.25
N GLU A 134 6.47 -13.03 6.31
CA GLU A 134 5.41 -14.02 6.54
C GLU A 134 4.17 -13.42 7.19
N LYS A 135 4.32 -12.26 7.83
CA LYS A 135 3.25 -11.54 8.50
C LYS A 135 3.43 -10.03 8.39
N THR A 136 2.32 -9.34 8.35
CA THR A 136 2.19 -7.88 8.46
C THR A 136 0.95 -7.56 9.28
N GLY A 137 0.39 -6.38 9.16
CA GLY A 137 -0.84 -6.02 9.87
C GLY A 137 -1.25 -4.58 9.66
N VAL A 138 -2.13 -4.14 10.53
CA VAL A 138 -2.48 -2.74 10.68
C VAL A 138 -2.25 -2.31 12.12
N THR A 139 -1.62 -1.17 12.32
CA THR A 139 -1.34 -0.59 13.63
C THR A 139 -2.15 0.68 13.80
N LEU A 140 -2.91 0.79 14.88
CA LEU A 140 -3.53 2.03 15.33
C LEU A 140 -2.57 2.74 16.29
N MET A 141 -2.08 3.89 15.88
CA MET A 141 -1.14 4.70 16.66
C MET A 141 -1.64 6.12 16.83
N LYS A 142 -1.24 6.78 17.90
CA LYS A 142 -1.42 8.23 18.07
C LYS A 142 -0.50 8.97 17.10
N VAL A 143 -1.00 9.99 16.44
CA VAL A 143 -0.18 10.76 15.49
C VAL A 143 0.69 11.76 16.25
N VAL A 144 1.94 11.87 15.81
CA VAL A 144 2.94 12.83 16.25
C VAL A 144 3.58 13.49 15.02
N PRO A 145 4.32 14.59 15.16
CA PRO A 145 4.97 15.25 14.02
C PRO A 145 5.95 14.35 13.26
N GLU A 146 6.61 13.40 13.93
CA GLU A 146 7.51 12.44 13.30
C GLU A 146 6.72 11.37 12.57
N MET A 147 7.13 11.10 11.33
CA MET A 147 6.43 10.18 10.43
C MET A 147 6.30 8.78 11.01
N ASP A 148 5.05 8.37 11.26
CA ASP A 148 4.65 7.05 11.74
C ASP A 148 5.38 6.57 13.02
N ALA A 149 5.91 7.52 13.85
CA ALA A 149 6.70 7.25 15.05
C ALA A 149 5.88 7.32 16.36
N GLY A 150 4.61 7.69 16.28
CA GLY A 150 3.75 7.85 17.46
C GLY A 150 3.51 6.56 18.24
N PRO A 151 3.13 6.67 19.52
CA PRO A 151 2.90 5.51 20.38
C PRO A 151 1.71 4.67 19.89
N ILE A 152 1.89 3.35 19.98
CA ILE A 152 0.95 2.33 19.49
C ILE A 152 -0.14 2.09 20.53
N LEU A 153 -1.41 2.22 20.12
CA LEU A 153 -2.56 1.84 20.94
C LEU A 153 -2.89 0.36 20.81
N ASP A 154 -3.00 -0.15 19.57
CA ASP A 154 -3.37 -1.54 19.28
C ASP A 154 -2.91 -1.93 17.86
N ALA A 155 -2.89 -3.22 17.56
CA ALA A 155 -2.55 -3.73 16.24
C ALA A 155 -3.31 -5.01 15.92
N GLU A 156 -3.55 -5.26 14.63
CA GLU A 156 -4.11 -6.50 14.10
C GLU A 156 -3.11 -7.18 13.18
N VAL A 157 -2.80 -8.45 13.45
CA VAL A 157 -1.82 -9.24 12.69
C VAL A 157 -2.47 -9.95 11.52
N ILE A 158 -1.80 -9.95 10.37
CA ILE A 158 -2.24 -10.61 9.13
C ILE A 158 -1.10 -11.49 8.62
N PHE A 159 -1.39 -12.75 8.32
CA PHE A 159 -0.43 -13.63 7.66
C PHE A 159 -0.45 -13.41 6.15
N ILE A 160 0.76 -13.35 5.56
CA ILE A 160 0.98 -13.19 4.12
C ILE A 160 1.12 -14.58 3.50
N GLU A 161 0.16 -14.97 2.71
CA GLU A 161 0.21 -16.22 1.97
C GLU A 161 1.08 -16.10 0.72
N SER A 162 1.63 -17.23 0.23
CA SER A 162 2.42 -17.26 -1.01
C SER A 162 1.63 -16.78 -2.24
N SER A 163 0.31 -16.93 -2.21
CA SER A 163 -0.61 -16.46 -3.25
C SER A 163 -1.05 -15.00 -3.11
N ASP A 164 -0.68 -14.31 -2.02
CA ASP A 164 -1.07 -12.91 -1.83
C ASP A 164 -0.33 -11.99 -2.79
N THR A 165 -1.10 -11.20 -3.50
CA THR A 165 -0.63 -10.05 -4.28
C THR A 165 -0.77 -8.76 -3.47
N GLY A 166 -0.14 -7.67 -3.92
CA GLY A 166 -0.31 -6.36 -3.29
C GLY A 166 -1.78 -5.96 -3.15
N SER A 167 -2.58 -6.16 -4.20
CA SER A 167 -4.03 -5.87 -4.16
C SER A 167 -4.78 -6.75 -3.16
N ARG A 168 -4.46 -8.05 -3.10
CA ARG A 168 -5.12 -8.98 -2.17
C ARG A 168 -4.78 -8.66 -0.72
N LEU A 169 -3.50 -8.40 -0.42
CA LEU A 169 -3.06 -8.03 0.92
C LEU A 169 -3.67 -6.68 1.36
N ARG A 170 -3.78 -5.74 0.43
CA ARG A 170 -4.46 -4.46 0.66
C ARG A 170 -5.91 -4.67 1.11
N GLY A 171 -6.64 -5.58 0.48
CA GLY A 171 -7.99 -5.98 0.92
C GLY A 171 -8.01 -6.62 2.31
N LYS A 172 -7.06 -7.52 2.63
CA LYS A 172 -6.93 -8.12 3.97
C LYS A 172 -6.68 -7.05 5.04
N ILE A 173 -5.80 -6.07 4.79
CA ILE A 173 -5.50 -4.94 5.69
C ILE A 173 -6.74 -4.07 5.90
N ALA A 174 -7.47 -3.74 4.84
CA ALA A 174 -8.70 -2.98 4.93
C ALA A 174 -9.73 -3.66 5.86
N GLN A 175 -9.89 -4.97 5.76
CA GLN A 175 -10.79 -5.74 6.63
C GLN A 175 -10.28 -5.86 8.07
N ALA A 176 -8.97 -5.92 8.29
CA ALA A 176 -8.38 -5.97 9.62
C ALA A 176 -8.58 -4.69 10.44
N CYS A 177 -8.82 -3.56 9.78
CA CYS A 177 -9.19 -2.32 10.46
C CYS A 177 -10.51 -2.44 11.23
N VAL A 178 -11.43 -3.29 10.79
CA VAL A 178 -12.76 -3.43 11.40
C VAL A 178 -12.71 -3.96 12.85
N PRO A 179 -12.13 -5.13 13.14
CA PRO A 179 -12.00 -5.62 14.52
C PRO A 179 -11.11 -4.70 15.37
N LEU A 180 -10.07 -4.10 14.79
CA LEU A 180 -9.19 -3.18 15.48
C LEU A 180 -9.95 -1.95 15.98
N LEU A 181 -10.72 -1.28 15.12
CA LEU A 181 -11.51 -0.11 15.51
C LEU A 181 -12.62 -0.44 16.51
N LYS A 182 -13.30 -1.59 16.36
CA LYS A 182 -14.31 -2.02 17.34
C LYS A 182 -13.76 -2.13 18.77
N ARG A 183 -12.51 -2.58 18.93
CA ARG A 183 -11.84 -2.65 20.22
C ARG A 183 -11.35 -1.29 20.72
N ALA A 184 -10.85 -0.47 19.81
CA ALA A 184 -10.10 0.74 20.15
C ALA A 184 -10.99 1.95 20.42
N LEU A 185 -12.08 2.16 19.66
CA LEU A 185 -12.88 3.38 19.75
C LEU A 185 -13.47 3.59 21.15
N SER A 186 -14.07 2.56 21.75
CA SER A 186 -14.63 2.67 23.12
C SER A 186 -13.54 3.04 24.11
N ARG A 187 -12.34 2.49 23.99
CA ARG A 187 -11.21 2.78 24.88
C ARG A 187 -10.71 4.21 24.71
N ILE A 188 -10.64 4.70 23.46
CA ILE A 188 -10.24 6.09 23.18
C ILE A 188 -11.19 7.06 23.89
N PHE A 189 -12.50 6.87 23.72
CA PHE A 189 -13.50 7.78 24.29
C PHE A 189 -13.70 7.66 25.80
N THR A 190 -13.22 6.57 26.44
CA THR A 190 -13.17 6.46 27.90
C THR A 190 -11.84 6.95 28.48
N GLY A 191 -10.90 7.37 27.64
CA GLY A 191 -9.56 7.79 28.08
C GLY A 191 -8.64 6.61 28.47
N ASP A 192 -9.08 5.36 28.28
CA ASP A 192 -8.27 4.15 28.52
C ASP A 192 -7.41 3.86 27.27
N THR A 193 -6.39 4.66 27.08
CA THR A 193 -5.46 4.55 25.95
C THR A 193 -4.02 4.28 26.42
N PRO A 194 -3.71 3.10 26.93
CA PRO A 194 -2.33 2.74 27.31
C PRO A 194 -1.49 2.55 26.04
N CYS A 195 -1.15 3.66 25.40
CA CYS A 195 -0.28 3.66 24.24
C CYS A 195 1.15 3.31 24.66
N ARG A 196 1.77 2.37 23.93
CA ARG A 196 3.17 1.99 24.14
C ARG A 196 4.08 2.70 23.15
N PRO A 197 5.21 3.27 23.58
CA PRO A 197 6.21 3.81 22.67
C PRO A 197 6.71 2.75 21.69
N GLN A 198 7.10 3.17 20.50
CA GLN A 198 7.78 2.30 19.56
C GLN A 198 9.25 2.15 19.94
N VAL A 199 9.82 0.97 19.68
CA VAL A 199 11.26 0.69 19.87
C VAL A 199 11.99 1.22 18.64
N GLU A 200 12.73 2.31 18.78
CA GLU A 200 13.33 3.03 17.64
C GLU A 200 14.37 2.20 16.90
N GLU A 201 15.13 1.37 17.63
CA GLU A 201 16.15 0.47 17.07
C GLU A 201 15.58 -0.59 16.13
N GLU A 202 14.27 -0.90 16.26
CA GLU A 202 13.55 -1.84 15.39
C GLU A 202 12.88 -1.14 14.23
N ALA A 203 12.89 0.20 14.20
CA ALA A 203 12.22 0.96 13.15
C ALA A 203 12.88 0.76 11.78
N THR A 204 12.03 0.57 10.78
CA THR A 204 12.43 0.58 9.37
C THR A 204 11.49 1.48 8.59
N TYR A 205 12.01 2.09 7.53
CA TYR A 205 11.26 3.04 6.71
C TYR A 205 11.10 2.51 5.28
N CYS A 206 9.90 2.53 4.74
CA CYS A 206 9.62 2.20 3.36
C CYS A 206 9.33 3.48 2.57
N ARG A 207 10.04 3.65 1.46
CA ARG A 207 9.83 4.79 0.57
C ARG A 207 8.61 4.63 -0.33
N LYS A 208 8.18 5.71 -0.94
CA LYS A 208 7.21 5.65 -2.03
C LYS A 208 7.80 4.86 -3.21
N LEU A 209 7.00 3.94 -3.77
CA LEU A 209 7.38 3.21 -4.97
C LEU A 209 7.49 4.15 -6.17
N SER A 210 8.30 3.75 -7.14
CA SER A 210 8.46 4.41 -8.42
C SER A 210 8.22 3.42 -9.57
N LYS A 211 8.07 3.91 -10.78
CA LYS A 211 7.92 3.05 -11.96
C LYS A 211 9.15 2.12 -12.15
N LEU A 212 10.33 2.59 -11.77
CA LEU A 212 11.58 1.82 -11.89
C LEU A 212 11.62 0.60 -10.97
N ASP A 213 10.89 0.60 -9.85
CA ASP A 213 10.82 -0.55 -8.95
C ASP A 213 10.20 -1.79 -9.59
N GLY A 214 9.42 -1.61 -10.65
CA GLY A 214 8.85 -2.69 -11.44
C GLY A 214 9.84 -3.34 -12.41
N GLN A 215 10.99 -2.73 -12.69
CA GLN A 215 11.97 -3.34 -13.59
C GLN A 215 12.65 -4.52 -12.91
N LEU A 216 12.59 -5.69 -13.54
CA LEU A 216 13.22 -6.90 -13.03
C LEU A 216 14.74 -6.76 -13.07
N ASN A 217 15.38 -7.01 -11.93
CA ASN A 217 16.83 -7.08 -11.80
C ASN A 217 17.25 -8.53 -11.60
N PHE A 218 17.73 -9.18 -12.63
CA PHE A 218 18.12 -10.60 -12.60
C PHE A 218 19.33 -10.86 -11.70
N PHE A 219 20.02 -9.83 -11.21
CA PHE A 219 21.04 -9.94 -10.16
C PHE A 219 20.44 -10.05 -8.74
N LEU A 220 19.13 -10.18 -8.60
CA LEU A 220 18.46 -10.56 -7.35
C LEU A 220 18.15 -12.06 -7.36
N PRO A 221 17.96 -12.72 -6.19
CA PRO A 221 17.49 -14.09 -6.10
C PRO A 221 16.09 -14.26 -6.71
N ALA A 222 15.81 -15.45 -7.30
CA ALA A 222 14.52 -15.74 -7.93
C ALA A 222 13.31 -15.53 -7.00
N ASN A 223 13.43 -15.90 -5.72
CA ASN A 223 12.38 -15.69 -4.73
C ASN A 223 12.07 -14.20 -4.53
N GLU A 224 13.09 -13.34 -4.51
CA GLU A 224 12.90 -11.90 -4.38
C GLU A 224 12.18 -11.32 -5.60
N LEU A 225 12.56 -11.74 -6.80
CA LEU A 225 11.88 -11.32 -8.04
C LEU A 225 10.41 -11.75 -8.06
N ALA A 226 10.11 -12.98 -7.64
CA ALA A 226 8.74 -13.47 -7.53
C ALA A 226 7.94 -12.67 -6.49
N ASN A 227 8.52 -12.39 -5.33
CA ASN A 227 7.89 -11.56 -4.30
C ASN A 227 7.60 -10.15 -4.82
N ARG A 228 8.57 -9.50 -5.48
CA ARG A 228 8.38 -8.17 -6.10
C ARG A 228 7.28 -8.19 -7.14
N THR A 229 7.21 -9.24 -7.98
CA THR A 229 6.19 -9.35 -9.03
C THR A 229 4.78 -9.44 -8.44
N ARG A 230 4.57 -10.25 -7.40
CA ARG A 230 3.27 -10.31 -6.73
C ARG A 230 2.96 -9.06 -5.89
N ALA A 231 3.97 -8.44 -5.27
CA ALA A 231 3.84 -7.19 -4.53
C ALA A 231 3.35 -6.05 -5.43
N PHE A 232 3.96 -5.92 -6.59
CA PHE A 232 3.74 -4.81 -7.51
C PHE A 232 2.66 -5.07 -8.55
N SER A 233 1.85 -6.11 -8.40
CA SER A 233 0.84 -6.55 -9.37
C SER A 233 -0.12 -5.46 -9.85
N ALA A 234 -0.52 -4.53 -8.98
CA ALA A 234 -1.35 -3.38 -9.34
C ALA A 234 -0.53 -2.21 -9.90
N TRP A 235 0.53 -1.84 -9.18
CA TRP A 235 1.44 -0.77 -9.53
C TRP A 235 2.77 -0.95 -8.78
N PRO A 236 3.91 -0.72 -9.42
CA PRO A 236 4.12 -0.26 -10.81
C PRO A 236 3.97 -1.35 -11.88
N GLY A 237 3.72 -2.60 -11.51
CA GLY A 237 3.81 -3.78 -12.37
C GLY A 237 5.26 -4.21 -12.58
N SER A 238 5.47 -5.49 -12.91
CA SER A 238 6.81 -6.00 -13.21
C SER A 238 7.06 -6.03 -14.71
N TYR A 239 8.28 -5.70 -15.12
CA TYR A 239 8.68 -5.68 -16.53
C TYR A 239 10.19 -5.86 -16.69
N PHE A 240 10.59 -6.26 -17.89
CA PHE A 240 11.96 -6.22 -18.37
C PHE A 240 11.99 -5.76 -19.82
N PHE A 241 13.19 -5.50 -20.34
CA PHE A 241 13.37 -5.11 -21.74
C PHE A 241 13.96 -6.26 -22.55
N TYR A 242 13.48 -6.42 -23.78
CA TYR A 242 14.15 -7.12 -24.84
C TYR A 242 14.33 -6.16 -26.00
N ASP A 243 15.58 -5.85 -26.34
CA ASP A 243 15.94 -4.69 -27.12
C ASP A 243 15.28 -3.43 -26.51
N ASP A 244 14.57 -2.64 -27.30
CA ASP A 244 13.82 -1.46 -26.84
C ASP A 244 12.37 -1.77 -26.47
N VAL A 245 11.97 -3.04 -26.46
CA VAL A 245 10.60 -3.47 -26.19
C VAL A 245 10.41 -3.75 -24.70
N LEU A 246 9.54 -2.99 -24.04
CA LEU A 246 9.13 -3.24 -22.66
C LEU A 246 8.15 -4.42 -22.62
N LEU A 247 8.55 -5.51 -21.97
CA LEU A 247 7.72 -6.70 -21.76
C LEU A 247 7.25 -6.74 -20.30
N LYS A 248 5.94 -6.63 -20.07
CA LYS A 248 5.37 -6.73 -18.73
C LYS A 248 5.19 -8.18 -18.33
N VAL A 249 5.47 -8.49 -17.08
CA VAL A 249 5.30 -9.82 -16.47
C VAL A 249 4.09 -9.77 -15.53
N GLY A 250 3.10 -10.61 -15.80
CA GLY A 250 1.92 -10.75 -14.94
C GLY A 250 2.12 -11.76 -13.83
N LYS A 251 2.73 -12.90 -14.17
CA LYS A 251 2.94 -14.01 -13.24
C LYS A 251 4.24 -14.75 -13.54
N MET A 252 4.89 -15.22 -12.51
CA MET A 252 6.08 -16.09 -12.61
C MET A 252 6.07 -17.16 -11.54
N SER A 253 6.85 -18.22 -11.76
CA SER A 253 7.21 -19.23 -10.77
C SER A 253 8.72 -19.22 -10.52
N VAL A 254 9.11 -19.77 -9.38
CA VAL A 254 10.51 -19.93 -8.99
C VAL A 254 10.96 -21.35 -9.28
N LEU A 255 12.13 -21.50 -9.89
CA LEU A 255 12.77 -22.78 -10.14
C LEU A 255 14.07 -22.85 -9.33
N SER A 256 14.26 -23.98 -8.66
CA SER A 256 15.46 -24.22 -7.82
C SER A 256 16.69 -24.61 -8.62
N CYS A 257 16.57 -24.77 -9.93
CA CYS A 257 17.62 -25.28 -10.80
C CYS A 257 18.21 -24.20 -11.71
N GLY A 258 19.45 -24.36 -12.08
CA GLY A 258 20.05 -23.83 -13.29
C GLY A 258 21.44 -23.25 -13.07
N ASP A 259 22.36 -23.65 -13.94
CA ASP A 259 23.67 -23.00 -14.14
C ASP A 259 23.54 -21.76 -15.06
N LEU A 260 22.30 -21.21 -15.17
CA LEU A 260 22.02 -20.02 -15.97
C LEU A 260 22.61 -18.77 -15.33
N LEU A 261 23.29 -17.97 -16.11
CA LEU A 261 23.75 -16.65 -15.66
C LEU A 261 22.58 -15.70 -15.47
N PRO A 262 22.70 -14.68 -14.59
CA PRO A 262 21.67 -13.67 -14.41
C PRO A 262 21.23 -13.01 -15.73
N GLY A 263 19.94 -13.05 -16.03
CA GLY A 263 19.35 -12.56 -17.28
C GLY A 263 19.41 -13.54 -18.46
N GLN A 264 20.16 -14.64 -18.36
CA GLN A 264 20.29 -15.63 -19.44
C GLN A 264 19.00 -16.44 -19.58
N ARG A 265 18.48 -16.54 -20.81
CA ARG A 265 17.37 -17.43 -21.14
C ARG A 265 17.85 -18.89 -21.23
N ASP A 266 17.03 -19.82 -20.74
CA ASP A 266 17.22 -21.25 -21.00
C ASP A 266 16.92 -21.56 -22.48
N SER A 267 17.96 -21.88 -23.25
CA SER A 267 17.87 -22.15 -24.68
C SER A 267 17.24 -23.52 -25.02
N GLU A 268 17.24 -24.44 -24.06
CA GLU A 268 16.69 -25.81 -24.26
C GLU A 268 15.16 -25.81 -24.16
N LYS A 269 14.56 -24.87 -23.43
CA LYS A 269 13.12 -24.78 -23.19
C LYS A 269 12.41 -23.87 -24.18
N ALA A 270 12.24 -24.34 -25.43
CA ALA A 270 11.67 -23.52 -26.52
C ALA A 270 10.25 -22.99 -26.27
N LYS A 271 9.43 -23.69 -25.47
CA LYS A 271 8.03 -23.36 -25.18
C LYS A 271 7.83 -22.60 -23.87
N SER A 272 8.88 -22.41 -23.10
CA SER A 272 8.91 -21.70 -21.83
C SER A 272 9.86 -20.50 -21.91
N LEU A 273 9.71 -19.56 -21.02
CA LEU A 273 10.64 -18.46 -20.80
C LEU A 273 11.20 -18.58 -19.39
N ILE A 274 12.31 -19.31 -19.28
CA ILE A 274 13.06 -19.47 -18.03
C ILE A 274 14.27 -18.55 -18.11
N ILE A 275 14.49 -17.76 -17.05
CA ILE A 275 15.56 -16.76 -17.00
C ILE A 275 16.35 -16.97 -15.71
N GLY A 276 17.67 -17.06 -15.84
CA GLY A 276 18.59 -17.21 -14.74
C GLY A 276 18.62 -15.98 -13.82
N THR A 277 18.93 -16.21 -12.56
CA THR A 277 19.10 -15.19 -11.52
C THR A 277 20.35 -15.48 -10.71
N THR A 278 20.71 -14.65 -9.73
CA THR A 278 21.86 -14.94 -8.86
C THR A 278 21.69 -16.22 -8.03
N LYS A 279 20.45 -16.62 -7.76
CA LYS A 279 20.13 -17.85 -7.05
C LYS A 279 18.81 -18.42 -7.57
N GLY A 280 18.91 -19.53 -8.30
CA GLY A 280 17.79 -20.18 -8.99
C GLY A 280 17.44 -19.46 -10.30
N ALA A 281 16.26 -19.75 -10.82
CA ALA A 281 15.72 -19.15 -12.03
C ALA A 281 14.25 -18.78 -11.84
N ILE A 282 13.75 -17.87 -12.67
CA ILE A 282 12.32 -17.58 -12.77
C ILE A 282 11.77 -18.18 -14.07
N GLU A 283 10.58 -18.74 -14.00
CA GLU A 283 9.78 -19.09 -15.18
C GLU A 283 8.66 -18.05 -15.33
N VAL A 284 8.67 -17.31 -16.43
CA VAL A 284 7.61 -16.34 -16.76
C VAL A 284 6.39 -17.12 -17.24
N LEU A 285 5.25 -16.94 -16.57
CA LEU A 285 4.00 -17.63 -16.90
C LEU A 285 3.04 -16.76 -17.72
N GLU A 286 3.01 -15.47 -17.41
CA GLU A 286 2.17 -14.48 -18.09
C GLU A 286 2.99 -13.26 -18.48
N ILE A 287 2.82 -12.81 -19.73
CA ILE A 287 3.60 -11.74 -20.34
C ILE A 287 2.75 -10.89 -21.27
N GLN A 288 3.11 -9.60 -21.40
CA GLN A 288 2.40 -8.65 -22.26
C GLN A 288 3.38 -7.75 -23.01
N LYS A 289 3.22 -7.64 -24.33
CA LYS A 289 3.91 -6.63 -25.15
C LYS A 289 3.15 -5.29 -25.15
N PRO A 290 3.81 -4.17 -25.49
CA PRO A 290 3.15 -2.88 -25.59
C PRO A 290 1.91 -2.92 -26.49
N GLY A 291 0.81 -2.34 -26.01
CA GLY A 291 -0.47 -2.31 -26.76
C GLY A 291 -1.22 -3.66 -26.84
N GLY A 292 -0.62 -4.75 -26.36
CA GLY A 292 -1.21 -6.09 -26.35
C GLY A 292 -2.01 -6.42 -25.10
N LYS A 293 -2.54 -7.64 -25.05
CA LYS A 293 -3.15 -8.24 -23.85
C LYS A 293 -2.11 -9.06 -23.10
N MET A 294 -2.35 -9.29 -21.80
CA MET A 294 -1.61 -10.28 -21.01
C MET A 294 -1.95 -11.66 -21.59
N LEU A 295 -0.92 -12.44 -21.92
CA LEU A 295 -1.03 -13.77 -22.51
C LEU A 295 -0.23 -14.77 -21.69
N SER A 296 -0.60 -16.06 -21.76
CA SER A 296 0.28 -17.14 -21.33
C SER A 296 1.58 -17.10 -22.15
N ILE A 297 2.68 -17.52 -21.55
CA ILE A 297 3.98 -17.53 -22.26
C ILE A 297 3.93 -18.37 -23.54
N SER A 298 3.20 -19.48 -23.53
CA SER A 298 3.06 -20.38 -24.70
C SER A 298 2.30 -19.70 -25.85
N GLU A 299 1.31 -18.87 -25.57
CA GLU A 299 0.59 -18.08 -26.57
C GLU A 299 1.46 -16.94 -27.10
N PHE A 300 2.18 -16.27 -26.20
CA PHE A 300 3.06 -15.17 -26.55
C PHE A 300 4.16 -15.58 -27.51
N LEU A 301 4.85 -16.69 -27.26
CA LEU A 301 5.95 -17.20 -28.07
C LEU A 301 5.53 -17.71 -29.45
N ARG A 302 4.23 -17.90 -29.72
CA ARG A 302 3.72 -18.19 -31.08
C ARG A 302 3.67 -16.96 -31.97
N GLY A 303 3.57 -15.78 -31.39
CA GLY A 303 3.40 -14.50 -32.12
C GLY A 303 4.48 -13.46 -31.83
N PHE A 304 5.52 -13.83 -31.07
CA PHE A 304 6.64 -12.96 -30.75
C PHE A 304 7.94 -13.77 -30.83
N ASP A 305 8.78 -13.44 -31.78
CA ASP A 305 10.07 -14.09 -31.94
C ASP A 305 11.05 -13.61 -30.85
N LEU A 306 11.37 -14.53 -29.95
CA LEU A 306 12.32 -14.30 -28.87
C LEU A 306 13.49 -15.29 -29.05
N PRO A 307 14.70 -14.80 -29.36
CA PRO A 307 15.85 -15.67 -29.58
C PRO A 307 16.10 -16.62 -28.40
N ARG A 308 16.54 -17.83 -28.70
CA ARG A 308 16.87 -18.81 -27.66
C ARG A 308 18.10 -18.38 -26.86
N GLU A 309 19.09 -17.85 -27.54
CA GLU A 309 20.33 -17.37 -26.94
C GLU A 309 20.21 -15.85 -26.71
N VAL A 310 19.64 -15.46 -25.58
CA VAL A 310 19.50 -14.05 -25.20
C VAL A 310 19.83 -13.87 -23.72
N VAL A 311 20.45 -12.73 -23.41
CA VAL A 311 20.64 -12.25 -22.04
C VAL A 311 19.86 -10.94 -21.88
N PHE A 312 18.84 -10.97 -21.02
CA PHE A 312 18.01 -9.79 -20.75
C PHE A 312 18.77 -8.80 -19.85
N PRO A 313 18.71 -7.51 -20.14
CA PRO A 313 19.38 -6.50 -19.35
C PRO A 313 18.69 -6.31 -17.99
N SER A 314 19.49 -6.08 -16.98
CA SER A 314 19.05 -5.63 -15.65
C SER A 314 19.28 -4.13 -15.49
N PRO A 315 18.50 -3.44 -14.64
CA PRO A 315 18.78 -2.03 -14.33
C PRO A 315 20.13 -1.90 -13.60
N THR A 316 20.85 -0.83 -13.90
CA THR A 316 22.17 -0.56 -13.31
C THR A 316 22.10 -0.22 -11.82
N VAL A 317 21.01 0.38 -11.37
CA VAL A 317 20.78 0.72 -9.95
C VAL A 317 19.30 0.53 -9.61
N LEU A 318 19.03 -0.31 -8.61
CA LEU A 318 17.74 -0.31 -7.90
C LEU A 318 17.98 0.24 -6.49
N GLY A 319 17.29 1.33 -6.17
CA GLY A 319 17.27 1.83 -4.80
C GLY A 319 16.62 0.83 -3.85
N SER A 320 17.14 0.70 -2.63
CA SER A 320 16.51 -0.10 -1.58
C SER A 320 15.05 0.36 -1.35
N LEU A 321 14.15 -0.59 -1.14
CA LEU A 321 12.77 -0.31 -0.72
C LEU A 321 12.72 0.12 0.74
N ILE A 322 13.70 -0.32 1.53
CA ILE A 322 13.80 -0.08 2.98
C ILE A 322 15.04 0.74 3.30
N ARG A 323 14.89 1.61 4.31
CA ARG A 323 15.99 2.29 5.00
C ARG A 323 15.87 2.02 6.49
N LYS A 324 17.00 2.00 7.20
CA LYS A 324 17.03 1.94 8.68
C LYS A 324 16.93 3.33 9.32
N GLU A 325 17.18 4.36 8.55
CA GLU A 325 17.15 5.75 8.99
C GLU A 325 16.22 6.57 8.09
N LYS A 326 15.72 7.68 8.64
CA LYS A 326 14.79 8.63 8.01
C LYS A 326 15.31 9.24 6.71
#